data_a8df8cc90319913132b18d5b10e6b7cf
#
_entry.id   a8df8cc90319913132b18d5b10e6b7cf
#
_cell.length_a   1.000
_cell.length_b   1.000
_cell.length_c   1.000
_cell.angle_alpha   90.00
_cell.angle_beta   90.00
_cell.angle_gamma   90.00
#
_symmetry.space_group_name_H-M   'P 1'
#
loop_
_entity.id
_entity.type
_entity.pdbx_description
1 polymer ?
#
loop_
_entity_poly.entity_id
_entity_poly.type
_entity_poly.pdbx_seq_one_letter_code
_entity_poly.pdbx_strand_id
1 'polypeptide(L)'
;MICSLSPFVFNVFANILLFSTTSAHGSALRTAKKLGFTNCGGFIPTHLLYTGDMATDREVEIKFRIDDIEVLTASLQAAGFRLITPRTHEMNTLFDQPGSKLRRRGALLRLREYGSRWTLTYKDRSGQQTGRHKSRREIETQVDKGEAMARIIEAIGFTPSFRYEKFRSEWSDSNGHVVIDETPIGNFGEIEGQAKWIDATARRLNISVKSYLKESYAELFAAWKRTTKSKAREMTFKDVKA
;
A
#
# COMPACT_ATOMS: atom_id res chain seq x y z
N MET A 1 13.95 -51.78 31.72
CA MET A 1 14.84 -51.09 30.80
C MET A 1 14.40 -49.64 30.71
N ILE A 2 15.19 -48.82 31.36
CA ILE A 2 14.88 -47.38 31.59
C ILE A 2 15.50 -46.61 30.44
N CYS A 3 14.72 -45.81 29.76
CA CYS A 3 15.23 -44.86 28.77
C CYS A 3 14.85 -43.43 29.21
N SER A 4 15.89 -42.67 29.44
CA SER A 4 15.90 -41.34 30.06
C SER A 4 15.40 -40.26 29.11
N LEU A 5 14.53 -39.39 29.61
CA LEU A 5 14.14 -38.12 29.01
C LEU A 5 15.14 -37.03 29.45
N SER A 6 15.66 -36.29 28.51
CA SER A 6 16.45 -35.09 28.73
C SER A 6 15.56 -33.85 28.58
N PRO A 7 15.56 -32.89 29.50
CA PRO A 7 14.82 -31.65 29.38
C PRO A 7 15.71 -30.54 28.77
N PHE A 8 15.27 -29.95 27.67
CA PHE A 8 15.79 -28.68 27.19
C PHE A 8 15.07 -27.53 27.92
N VAL A 9 15.81 -26.89 28.79
CA VAL A 9 15.37 -25.64 29.46
C VAL A 9 15.75 -24.47 28.58
N PHE A 10 14.75 -23.74 28.12
CA PHE A 10 14.94 -22.43 27.48
C PHE A 10 15.03 -21.36 28.55
N ASN A 11 16.19 -20.74 28.67
CA ASN A 11 16.39 -19.58 29.53
C ASN A 11 16.31 -18.32 28.66
N VAL A 12 15.22 -17.57 28.80
CA VAL A 12 15.07 -16.22 28.19
C VAL A 12 15.46 -15.20 29.25
N PHE A 13 16.65 -14.63 29.13
CA PHE A 13 17.02 -13.45 29.89
C PHE A 13 16.63 -12.18 29.13
N ALA A 14 15.66 -11.46 29.68
CA ALA A 14 15.34 -10.12 29.29
C ALA A 14 16.39 -9.15 29.86
N ASN A 15 17.12 -8.46 29.02
CA ASN A 15 17.91 -7.29 29.40
C ASN A 15 17.19 -6.03 28.96
N ILE A 16 16.55 -5.38 29.93
CA ILE A 16 16.05 -4.01 29.81
C ILE A 16 17.23 -3.09 30.10
N LEU A 17 17.69 -2.34 29.09
CA LEU A 17 18.59 -1.22 29.29
C LEU A 17 17.81 0.10 29.12
N LEU A 18 17.62 0.77 30.25
CA LEU A 18 17.17 2.17 30.31
C LEU A 18 18.31 3.10 29.81
N PHE A 19 18.05 3.85 28.76
CA PHE A 19 18.91 4.97 28.40
C PHE A 19 18.18 6.29 28.72
N SER A 20 18.75 7.03 29.66
CA SER A 20 18.40 8.40 29.95
C SER A 20 19.03 9.34 28.90
N THR A 21 18.25 10.31 28.46
CA THR A 21 18.65 11.34 27.52
C THR A 21 19.56 12.38 28.15
N THR A 22 20.77 12.55 27.61
CA THR A 22 21.46 13.85 27.64
C THR A 22 22.26 14.04 26.35
N SER A 23 22.10 15.20 25.77
CA SER A 23 22.74 15.75 24.58
C SER A 23 24.27 15.79 24.69
N ALA A 24 25.00 15.31 23.66
CA ALA A 24 26.29 15.91 23.25
C ALA A 24 26.68 15.39 21.83
N HIS A 25 27.03 16.31 20.98
CA HIS A 25 27.62 16.13 19.66
C HIS A 25 29.02 15.52 19.73
N GLY A 26 29.34 14.64 18.75
CA GLY A 26 30.72 14.43 18.28
C GLY A 26 31.41 13.15 18.78
N SER A 27 31.91 12.37 17.82
CA SER A 27 32.87 11.25 17.94
C SER A 27 32.35 9.85 18.30
N ALA A 28 31.64 9.19 17.38
CA ALA A 28 31.36 7.75 17.45
C ALA A 28 32.00 6.92 16.31
N LEU A 29 33.17 7.34 15.79
CA LEU A 29 33.83 6.63 14.66
C LEU A 29 35.23 6.09 14.97
N ARG A 30 35.60 5.83 16.23
CA ARG A 30 36.94 5.32 16.57
C ARG A 30 37.04 4.10 17.50
N THR A 31 35.98 3.37 17.77
CA THR A 31 36.07 2.26 18.74
C THR A 31 35.74 0.87 18.18
N ALA A 32 35.49 0.70 16.88
CA ALA A 32 35.17 -0.59 16.28
C ALA A 32 36.37 -1.41 15.78
N LYS A 33 37.62 -1.04 16.11
CA LYS A 33 38.84 -1.68 15.55
C LYS A 33 39.61 -2.56 16.54
N LYS A 34 39.01 -3.03 17.61
CA LYS A 34 39.74 -3.84 18.65
C LYS A 34 39.02 -5.09 19.14
N LEU A 35 38.13 -5.68 18.37
CA LEU A 35 37.66 -7.03 18.63
C LEU A 35 37.79 -7.82 17.33
N GLY A 36 38.81 -8.64 17.25
CA GLY A 36 39.13 -9.50 16.13
C GLY A 36 38.05 -10.59 15.97
N PHE A 37 37.23 -10.44 14.94
CA PHE A 37 36.42 -11.53 14.41
C PHE A 37 37.02 -11.97 13.08
N THR A 38 37.61 -13.14 13.06
CA THR A 38 38.07 -13.85 11.86
C THR A 38 36.87 -14.31 11.04
N ASN A 39 36.95 -14.06 9.74
CA ASN A 39 36.05 -14.50 8.69
C ASN A 39 35.59 -15.95 8.82
N CYS A 40 34.31 -16.17 9.09
CA CYS A 40 33.59 -17.37 8.69
C CYS A 40 32.59 -16.95 7.62
N GLY A 41 32.80 -17.47 6.39
CA GLY A 41 31.94 -17.19 5.24
C GLY A 41 30.52 -17.68 5.47
N GLY A 42 29.66 -16.78 5.92
CA GLY A 42 28.23 -16.94 6.01
C GLY A 42 27.59 -15.97 5.04
N PHE A 43 26.86 -16.51 4.08
CA PHE A 43 26.01 -15.79 3.14
C PHE A 43 25.02 -14.93 3.96
N ILE A 44 25.28 -13.63 4.08
CA ILE A 44 24.34 -12.69 4.66
C ILE A 44 23.32 -12.41 3.56
N PRO A 45 22.04 -12.79 3.71
CA PRO A 45 21.03 -12.37 2.77
C PRO A 45 20.92 -10.85 2.86
N THR A 46 21.12 -10.16 1.75
CA THR A 46 21.00 -8.71 1.57
C THR A 46 19.54 -8.24 1.67
N HIS A 47 18.83 -8.69 2.68
CA HIS A 47 17.44 -8.36 2.94
C HIS A 47 17.24 -7.90 4.38
N LEU A 48 17.98 -6.90 4.82
CA LEU A 48 17.58 -6.11 6.01
C LEU A 48 18.46 -4.87 6.18
N LEU A 49 18.29 -3.90 5.29
CA LEU A 49 18.45 -2.51 5.68
C LEU A 49 17.12 -1.82 5.38
N TYR A 50 16.11 -2.14 6.16
CA TYR A 50 15.01 -1.24 6.40
C TYR A 50 15.57 -0.10 7.24
N THR A 51 16.26 0.84 6.60
CA THR A 51 16.43 2.18 7.15
C THR A 51 15.03 2.75 7.17
N GLY A 52 14.38 2.67 8.33
CA GLY A 52 13.16 3.40 8.61
C GLY A 52 13.42 4.88 8.45
N ASP A 53 13.38 5.35 7.20
CA ASP A 53 13.05 6.72 6.94
C ASP A 53 11.68 6.89 7.58
N MET A 54 11.53 7.89 8.43
CA MET A 54 10.24 8.34 8.94
C MET A 54 9.48 8.90 7.73
N ALA A 55 9.10 7.99 6.83
CA ALA A 55 8.20 8.26 5.74
C ALA A 55 6.97 8.88 6.40
N THR A 56 6.67 10.08 6.02
CA THR A 56 5.44 10.74 6.46
C THR A 56 4.32 9.75 6.17
N ASP A 57 3.56 9.31 7.19
CA ASP A 57 2.38 8.42 7.10
C ASP A 57 1.30 9.00 6.15
N ARG A 58 1.72 9.70 5.11
CA ARG A 58 0.89 10.54 4.28
C ARG A 58 1.09 10.23 2.81
N GLU A 59 0.13 9.54 2.24
CA GLU A 59 -0.02 9.32 0.82
C GLU A 59 -0.60 10.59 0.16
N VAL A 60 -0.01 11.03 -0.95
CA VAL A 60 -0.53 12.12 -1.80
C VAL A 60 -0.66 11.59 -3.21
N GLU A 61 -1.85 11.67 -3.78
CA GLU A 61 -2.18 11.11 -5.09
C GLU A 61 -3.13 12.02 -5.89
N ILE A 62 -3.13 11.81 -7.22
CA ILE A 62 -4.25 12.14 -8.11
C ILE A 62 -4.70 10.87 -8.82
N LYS A 63 -5.99 10.81 -9.18
CA LYS A 63 -6.57 9.76 -10.02
C LYS A 63 -7.15 10.41 -11.28
N PHE A 64 -7.14 9.69 -12.39
CA PHE A 64 -7.73 10.13 -13.66
C PHE A 64 -8.24 8.93 -14.45
N ARG A 65 -9.12 9.18 -15.45
CA ARG A 65 -9.56 8.14 -16.39
C ARG A 65 -8.52 7.94 -17.49
N ILE A 66 -8.39 6.70 -17.94
CA ILE A 66 -7.55 6.32 -19.08
C ILE A 66 -8.48 5.90 -20.20
N ASP A 67 -8.42 6.59 -21.32
CA ASP A 67 -9.17 6.25 -22.52
C ASP A 67 -8.45 5.15 -23.30
N ASP A 68 -7.12 5.21 -23.36
CA ASP A 68 -6.26 4.25 -24.08
C ASP A 68 -5.02 3.92 -23.23
N ILE A 69 -4.90 2.65 -22.84
CA ILE A 69 -3.78 2.14 -22.03
C ILE A 69 -2.47 2.14 -22.82
N GLU A 70 -2.52 1.81 -24.11
CA GLU A 70 -1.33 1.70 -24.95
C GLU A 70 -0.70 3.09 -25.15
N VAL A 71 -1.52 4.11 -25.40
CA VAL A 71 -1.09 5.50 -25.50
C VAL A 71 -0.45 6.00 -24.20
N LEU A 72 -1.05 5.72 -23.06
CA LEU A 72 -0.48 6.09 -21.77
C LEU A 72 0.83 5.34 -21.50
N THR A 73 0.89 4.05 -21.79
CA THR A 73 2.09 3.22 -21.63
C THR A 73 3.25 3.76 -22.48
N ALA A 74 3.00 4.08 -23.75
CA ALA A 74 4.01 4.69 -24.63
C ALA A 74 4.49 6.04 -24.09
N SER A 75 3.56 6.86 -23.56
CA SER A 75 3.87 8.15 -22.96
C SER A 75 4.74 8.01 -21.71
N LEU A 76 4.47 7.01 -20.86
CA LEU A 76 5.27 6.70 -19.68
C LEU A 76 6.70 6.30 -20.08
N GLN A 77 6.86 5.41 -21.06
CA GLN A 77 8.16 4.99 -21.56
C GLN A 77 8.95 6.18 -22.15
N ALA A 78 8.31 6.99 -23.00
CA ALA A 78 8.91 8.20 -23.56
C ALA A 78 9.29 9.23 -22.48
N ALA A 79 8.55 9.28 -21.38
CA ALA A 79 8.84 10.09 -20.22
C ALA A 79 9.91 9.49 -19.27
N GLY A 80 10.50 8.34 -19.62
CA GLY A 80 11.60 7.71 -18.86
C GLY A 80 11.14 6.89 -17.63
N PHE A 81 9.86 6.61 -17.52
CA PHE A 81 9.36 5.69 -16.48
C PHE A 81 9.74 4.25 -16.81
N ARG A 82 10.03 3.47 -15.76
CA ARG A 82 10.30 2.03 -15.85
C ARG A 82 9.14 1.25 -15.28
N LEU A 83 8.78 0.16 -15.94
CA LEU A 83 7.81 -0.80 -15.42
C LEU A 83 8.42 -1.52 -14.22
N ILE A 84 7.83 -1.33 -13.03
CA ILE A 84 8.28 -1.93 -11.77
C ILE A 84 7.53 -3.23 -11.52
N THR A 85 6.20 -3.20 -11.68
CA THR A 85 5.34 -4.37 -11.54
C THR A 85 4.53 -4.52 -12.82
N PRO A 86 4.64 -5.67 -13.53
CA PRO A 86 3.83 -5.93 -14.71
C PRO A 86 2.35 -6.08 -14.31
N ARG A 87 1.49 -6.12 -15.31
CA ARG A 87 0.05 -6.32 -15.14
C ARG A 87 -0.25 -7.50 -14.21
N THR A 88 -0.65 -7.21 -12.98
CA THR A 88 -0.86 -8.18 -11.91
C THR A 88 -2.27 -8.03 -11.35
N HIS A 89 -2.95 -9.15 -11.09
CA HIS A 89 -4.26 -9.15 -10.47
C HIS A 89 -4.20 -8.67 -9.02
N GLU A 90 -5.14 -7.81 -8.66
CA GLU A 90 -5.31 -7.27 -7.32
C GLU A 90 -6.76 -7.44 -6.87
N MET A 91 -6.96 -8.09 -5.71
CA MET A 91 -8.25 -8.21 -5.04
C MET A 91 -8.21 -7.44 -3.72
N ASN A 92 -9.22 -6.65 -3.48
CA ASN A 92 -9.35 -5.84 -2.26
C ASN A 92 -10.66 -6.17 -1.54
N THR A 93 -10.55 -6.39 -0.23
CA THR A 93 -11.70 -6.47 0.66
C THR A 93 -11.62 -5.31 1.66
N LEU A 94 -12.62 -4.44 1.64
CA LEU A 94 -12.81 -3.42 2.66
C LEU A 94 -13.64 -3.99 3.80
N PHE A 95 -13.18 -3.75 5.02
CA PHE A 95 -13.88 -4.13 6.24
C PHE A 95 -14.42 -2.90 6.96
N ASP A 96 -15.59 -3.04 7.57
CA ASP A 96 -16.17 -2.00 8.41
C ASP A 96 -16.90 -2.62 9.62
N GLN A 97 -17.11 -1.83 10.63
CA GLN A 97 -17.92 -2.21 11.76
C GLN A 97 -19.43 -2.00 11.49
N PRO A 98 -20.32 -2.69 12.19
CA PRO A 98 -21.75 -2.48 12.09
C PRO A 98 -22.13 -1.00 12.12
N GLY A 99 -22.98 -0.59 11.18
CA GLY A 99 -23.36 0.81 10.98
C GLY A 99 -22.31 1.65 10.23
N SER A 100 -21.36 1.03 9.51
CA SER A 100 -20.36 1.71 8.66
C SER A 100 -19.55 2.77 9.42
N LYS A 101 -19.05 2.42 10.60
CA LYS A 101 -18.37 3.36 11.52
C LYS A 101 -17.09 3.94 10.92
N LEU A 102 -16.28 3.12 10.21
CA LEU A 102 -15.07 3.62 9.53
C LEU A 102 -15.44 4.56 8.40
N ARG A 103 -16.34 4.14 7.52
CA ARG A 103 -16.78 4.94 6.37
C ARG A 103 -17.34 6.29 6.78
N ARG A 104 -18.18 6.35 7.83
CA ARG A 104 -18.78 7.63 8.31
C ARG A 104 -17.75 8.63 8.79
N ARG A 105 -16.61 8.18 9.33
CA ARG A 105 -15.50 9.06 9.72
C ARG A 105 -14.44 9.25 8.64
N GLY A 106 -14.72 8.75 7.42
CA GLY A 106 -13.82 8.86 6.28
C GLY A 106 -12.57 7.98 6.37
N ALA A 107 -12.62 6.93 7.21
CA ALA A 107 -11.58 5.92 7.32
C ALA A 107 -11.94 4.64 6.57
N LEU A 108 -10.95 3.81 6.29
CA LEU A 108 -11.11 2.46 5.75
C LEU A 108 -10.09 1.50 6.36
N LEU A 109 -10.46 0.23 6.41
CA LEU A 109 -9.59 -0.91 6.67
C LEU A 109 -9.67 -1.82 5.44
N ARG A 110 -8.54 -2.09 4.81
CA ARG A 110 -8.43 -2.87 3.57
C ARG A 110 -7.48 -4.04 3.75
N LEU A 111 -7.90 -5.21 3.37
CA LEU A 111 -7.03 -6.35 3.13
C LEU A 111 -6.90 -6.52 1.61
N ARG A 112 -5.67 -6.44 1.10
CA ARG A 112 -5.34 -6.51 -0.32
C ARG A 112 -4.52 -7.76 -0.60
N GLU A 113 -4.95 -8.51 -1.59
CA GLU A 113 -4.15 -9.52 -2.26
C GLU A 113 -3.66 -8.96 -3.59
N TYR A 114 -2.34 -8.91 -3.79
CA TYR A 114 -1.71 -8.41 -5.00
C TYR A 114 -0.67 -9.41 -5.50
N GLY A 115 -1.02 -10.18 -6.50
CA GLY A 115 -0.28 -11.38 -6.88
C GLY A 115 -0.25 -12.36 -5.71
N SER A 116 0.93 -12.66 -5.17
CA SER A 116 1.11 -13.54 -4.02
C SER A 116 1.25 -12.81 -2.68
N ARG A 117 1.18 -11.49 -2.67
CA ARG A 117 1.41 -10.66 -1.48
C ARG A 117 0.11 -10.19 -0.86
N TRP A 118 0.04 -10.27 0.46
CA TRP A 118 -1.07 -9.72 1.22
C TRP A 118 -0.63 -8.51 2.02
N THR A 119 -1.49 -7.50 2.06
CA THR A 119 -1.23 -6.24 2.76
C THR A 119 -2.48 -5.80 3.50
N LEU A 120 -2.32 -5.47 4.78
CA LEU A 120 -3.36 -4.83 5.58
C LEU A 120 -3.08 -3.34 5.63
N THR A 121 -4.06 -2.54 5.24
CA THR A 121 -3.96 -1.09 5.15
C THR A 121 -5.07 -0.41 5.95
N TYR A 122 -4.71 0.56 6.78
CA TYR A 122 -5.64 1.52 7.37
C TYR A 122 -5.40 2.90 6.77
N LYS A 123 -6.46 3.55 6.29
CA LYS A 123 -6.40 4.95 5.81
C LYS A 123 -7.44 5.79 6.51
N ASP A 124 -7.08 7.06 6.81
CA ASP A 124 -8.06 8.04 7.31
C ASP A 124 -7.82 9.44 6.71
N ARG A 125 -8.76 10.35 7.01
CA ARG A 125 -8.71 11.75 6.56
C ARG A 125 -8.03 12.65 7.59
N SER A 126 -7.06 12.16 8.37
CA SER A 126 -6.35 13.01 9.31
C SER A 126 -5.54 14.07 8.58
N GLY A 127 -5.91 15.33 8.78
CA GLY A 127 -5.30 16.50 8.18
C GLY A 127 -6.17 17.23 7.15
N GLN A 128 -5.85 18.51 6.93
CA GLN A 128 -6.58 19.34 5.97
C GLN A 128 -6.40 18.82 4.54
N GLN A 129 -7.51 18.53 3.91
CA GLN A 129 -7.57 18.27 2.46
C GLN A 129 -7.56 19.62 1.73
N THR A 130 -6.39 20.19 1.52
CA THR A 130 -6.26 21.46 0.80
C THR A 130 -5.78 21.18 -0.63
N GLY A 131 -6.51 21.70 -1.63
CA GLY A 131 -6.08 21.69 -3.02
C GLY A 131 -6.64 20.55 -3.87
N ARG A 132 -5.97 20.31 -5.01
CA ARG A 132 -6.40 19.39 -6.08
C ARG A 132 -5.96 17.94 -5.87
N HIS A 133 -4.97 17.72 -5.01
CA HIS A 133 -4.47 16.40 -4.66
C HIS A 133 -5.31 15.79 -3.54
N LYS A 134 -5.41 14.47 -3.53
CA LYS A 134 -5.97 13.72 -2.42
C LYS A 134 -4.84 13.33 -1.48
N SER A 135 -4.97 13.63 -0.20
CA SER A 135 -3.99 13.29 0.83
C SER A 135 -4.65 12.56 1.99
N ARG A 136 -4.06 11.45 2.42
CA ARG A 136 -4.55 10.63 3.54
C ARG A 136 -3.39 10.14 4.39
N ARG A 137 -3.65 9.96 5.69
CA ARG A 137 -2.75 9.15 6.51
C ARG A 137 -2.97 7.70 6.12
N GLU A 138 -1.89 6.98 5.91
CA GLU A 138 -1.87 5.56 5.61
C GLU A 138 -0.95 4.81 6.56
N ILE A 139 -1.42 3.70 7.11
CA ILE A 139 -0.65 2.74 7.88
C ILE A 139 -0.80 1.42 7.17
N GLU A 140 0.31 0.84 6.74
CA GLU A 140 0.31 -0.40 5.97
C GLU A 140 1.29 -1.42 6.55
N THR A 141 0.93 -2.69 6.51
CA THR A 141 1.81 -3.79 6.88
C THR A 141 1.56 -5.00 5.99
N GLN A 142 2.64 -5.73 5.68
CA GLN A 142 2.52 -7.01 4.98
C GLN A 142 1.99 -8.09 5.93
N VAL A 143 1.27 -9.05 5.37
CA VAL A 143 0.64 -10.16 6.08
C VAL A 143 0.99 -11.45 5.36
N ASP A 144 1.56 -12.42 6.07
CA ASP A 144 1.96 -13.71 5.48
C ASP A 144 0.75 -14.57 5.07
N LYS A 145 -0.34 -14.52 5.86
CA LYS A 145 -1.55 -15.35 5.68
C LYS A 145 -2.79 -14.48 5.65
N GLY A 146 -3.13 -13.94 4.47
CA GLY A 146 -4.25 -13.02 4.30
C GLY A 146 -5.58 -13.58 4.72
N GLU A 147 -5.89 -14.84 4.38
CA GLU A 147 -7.14 -15.49 4.78
C GLU A 147 -7.27 -15.63 6.33
N ALA A 148 -6.16 -15.91 7.02
CA ALA A 148 -6.17 -15.94 8.48
C ALA A 148 -6.39 -14.53 9.04
N MET A 149 -5.78 -13.51 8.44
CA MET A 149 -6.00 -12.11 8.82
C MET A 149 -7.45 -11.69 8.61
N ALA A 150 -8.09 -12.08 7.51
CA ALA A 150 -9.51 -11.81 7.28
C ALA A 150 -10.38 -12.37 8.42
N ARG A 151 -10.14 -13.62 8.82
CA ARG A 151 -10.87 -14.25 9.94
C ARG A 151 -10.60 -13.56 11.29
N ILE A 152 -9.39 -13.08 11.52
CA ILE A 152 -9.07 -12.30 12.73
C ILE A 152 -9.87 -10.99 12.73
N ILE A 153 -9.88 -10.27 11.61
CA ILE A 153 -10.61 -9.02 11.45
C ILE A 153 -12.12 -9.25 11.71
N GLU A 154 -12.67 -10.34 11.18
CA GLU A 154 -14.07 -10.72 11.41
C GLU A 154 -14.33 -11.09 12.89
N ALA A 155 -13.43 -11.85 13.51
CA ALA A 155 -13.56 -12.25 14.92
C ALA A 155 -13.53 -11.06 15.90
N ILE A 156 -12.87 -9.96 15.54
CA ILE A 156 -12.87 -8.71 16.34
C ILE A 156 -14.01 -7.76 15.98
N GLY A 157 -15.01 -8.22 15.20
CA GLY A 157 -16.29 -7.53 14.99
C GLY A 157 -16.35 -6.64 13.74
N PHE A 158 -15.44 -6.80 12.79
CA PHE A 158 -15.56 -6.20 11.47
C PHE A 158 -16.21 -7.16 10.50
N THR A 159 -16.84 -6.64 9.46
CA THR A 159 -17.43 -7.41 8.37
C THR A 159 -16.98 -6.89 7.03
N PRO A 160 -16.85 -7.75 5.99
CA PRO A 160 -16.63 -7.29 4.62
C PRO A 160 -17.76 -6.33 4.21
N SER A 161 -17.40 -5.14 3.77
CA SER A 161 -18.34 -4.07 3.40
C SER A 161 -18.34 -3.77 1.90
N PHE A 162 -17.24 -4.05 1.22
CA PHE A 162 -17.10 -3.86 -0.23
C PHE A 162 -15.90 -4.64 -0.74
N ARG A 163 -16.07 -5.35 -1.86
CA ARG A 163 -14.98 -5.99 -2.59
C ARG A 163 -14.81 -5.37 -3.95
N TYR A 164 -13.55 -5.24 -4.38
CA TYR A 164 -13.24 -4.83 -5.73
C TYR A 164 -11.95 -5.46 -6.21
N GLU A 165 -11.89 -5.71 -7.50
CA GLU A 165 -10.70 -6.23 -8.15
C GLU A 165 -10.31 -5.37 -9.34
N LYS A 166 -9.07 -5.51 -9.76
CA LYS A 166 -8.47 -4.85 -10.91
C LYS A 166 -7.23 -5.61 -11.36
N PHE A 167 -6.76 -5.33 -12.55
CA PHE A 167 -5.38 -5.60 -12.91
C PHE A 167 -4.60 -4.30 -12.81
N ARG A 168 -3.45 -4.33 -12.11
CA ARG A 168 -2.59 -3.17 -11.91
C ARG A 168 -1.22 -3.39 -12.53
N SER A 169 -0.71 -2.38 -13.24
CA SER A 169 0.71 -2.26 -13.55
C SER A 169 1.28 -1.00 -12.91
N GLU A 170 2.56 -1.07 -12.46
CA GLU A 170 3.19 0.02 -11.72
C GLU A 170 4.44 0.49 -12.45
N TRP A 171 4.57 1.81 -12.54
CA TRP A 171 5.66 2.50 -13.21
C TRP A 171 6.31 3.50 -12.26
N SER A 172 7.64 3.70 -12.34
CA SER A 172 8.35 4.67 -11.50
C SER A 172 9.50 5.32 -12.27
N ASP A 173 9.80 6.58 -11.89
CA ASP A 173 10.99 7.32 -12.30
C ASP A 173 11.95 7.59 -11.13
N SER A 174 11.81 6.88 -10.01
CA SER A 174 12.53 7.03 -8.73
C SER A 174 12.08 8.21 -7.86
N ASN A 175 11.18 9.08 -8.32
CA ASN A 175 10.65 10.21 -7.53
C ASN A 175 9.21 9.98 -7.08
N GLY A 176 8.53 9.01 -7.69
CA GLY A 176 7.17 8.63 -7.40
C GLY A 176 6.68 7.52 -8.33
N HIS A 177 5.40 7.22 -8.22
CA HIS A 177 4.78 6.12 -8.93
C HIS A 177 3.64 6.59 -9.83
N VAL A 178 3.49 5.91 -10.97
CA VAL A 178 2.31 5.99 -11.82
C VAL A 178 1.77 4.58 -11.96
N VAL A 179 0.48 4.39 -11.69
CA VAL A 179 -0.16 3.09 -11.85
C VAL A 179 -1.22 3.15 -12.93
N ILE A 180 -1.41 2.03 -13.61
CA ILE A 180 -2.50 1.79 -14.55
C ILE A 180 -3.38 0.69 -13.94
N ASP A 181 -4.64 1.02 -13.70
CA ASP A 181 -5.64 0.14 -13.12
C ASP A 181 -6.72 -0.18 -14.16
N GLU A 182 -6.75 -1.42 -14.61
CA GLU A 182 -7.83 -1.97 -15.42
C GLU A 182 -8.91 -2.52 -14.49
N THR A 183 -10.05 -1.86 -14.42
CA THR A 183 -11.13 -2.23 -13.51
C THR A 183 -12.37 -2.69 -14.27
N PRO A 184 -13.32 -3.38 -13.61
CA PRO A 184 -14.59 -3.75 -14.23
C PRO A 184 -15.44 -2.59 -14.76
N ILE A 185 -15.17 -1.35 -14.31
CA ILE A 185 -15.94 -0.15 -14.64
C ILE A 185 -15.16 0.86 -15.50
N GLY A 186 -14.05 0.43 -16.09
CA GLY A 186 -13.16 1.25 -16.93
C GLY A 186 -11.75 1.34 -16.38
N ASN A 187 -10.88 2.03 -17.10
CA ASN A 187 -9.47 2.13 -16.78
C ASN A 187 -9.16 3.44 -16.07
N PHE A 188 -8.27 3.38 -15.08
CA PHE A 188 -7.87 4.54 -14.28
C PHE A 188 -6.35 4.57 -14.12
N GLY A 189 -5.81 5.79 -14.04
CA GLY A 189 -4.43 6.03 -13.63
C GLY A 189 -4.40 6.72 -12.28
N GLU A 190 -3.36 6.43 -11.52
CA GLU A 190 -3.03 7.18 -10.29
C GLU A 190 -1.59 7.67 -10.43
N ILE A 191 -1.30 8.90 -9.98
CA ILE A 191 0.05 9.43 -9.84
C ILE A 191 0.23 9.73 -8.36
N GLU A 192 1.22 9.08 -7.75
CA GLU A 192 1.50 9.13 -6.32
C GLU A 192 2.93 9.61 -6.06
N GLY A 193 3.09 10.58 -5.15
CA GLY A 193 4.38 11.15 -4.79
C GLY A 193 4.26 12.55 -4.19
N GLN A 194 5.33 13.32 -4.26
CA GLN A 194 5.29 14.72 -3.84
C GLN A 194 4.41 15.57 -4.76
N ALA A 195 3.60 16.47 -4.21
CA ALA A 195 2.62 17.26 -4.96
C ALA A 195 3.20 17.99 -6.19
N LYS A 196 4.40 18.58 -6.05
CA LYS A 196 5.08 19.25 -7.18
C LYS A 196 5.46 18.28 -8.30
N TRP A 197 5.93 17.08 -7.92
CA TRP A 197 6.29 16.04 -8.88
C TRP A 197 5.05 15.47 -9.57
N ILE A 198 3.94 15.24 -8.82
CA ILE A 198 2.65 14.83 -9.38
C ILE A 198 2.22 15.80 -10.47
N ASP A 199 2.24 17.11 -10.19
CA ASP A 199 1.83 18.12 -11.15
C ASP A 199 2.74 18.21 -12.39
N ALA A 200 4.05 18.02 -12.21
CA ALA A 200 5.00 17.98 -13.31
C ALA A 200 4.79 16.74 -14.19
N THR A 201 4.59 15.58 -13.57
CA THR A 201 4.32 14.30 -14.23
C THR A 201 3.00 14.34 -14.99
N ALA A 202 1.93 14.84 -14.38
CA ALA A 202 0.65 14.98 -15.05
C ALA A 202 0.74 15.87 -16.32
N ARG A 203 1.48 16.98 -16.26
CA ARG A 203 1.74 17.82 -17.45
C ARG A 203 2.51 17.08 -18.54
N ARG A 204 3.56 16.31 -18.16
CA ARG A 204 4.36 15.51 -19.12
C ARG A 204 3.52 14.46 -19.82
N LEU A 205 2.53 13.90 -19.11
CA LEU A 205 1.62 12.89 -19.64
C LEU A 205 0.34 13.47 -20.26
N ASN A 206 0.27 14.82 -20.46
CA ASN A 206 -0.89 15.54 -21.00
C ASN A 206 -2.20 15.32 -20.20
N ILE A 207 -2.10 15.05 -18.88
CA ILE A 207 -3.25 14.87 -18.01
C ILE A 207 -3.69 16.23 -17.47
N SER A 208 -4.90 16.65 -17.86
CA SER A 208 -5.48 17.93 -17.43
C SER A 208 -5.87 17.90 -15.95
N VAL A 209 -5.61 18.99 -15.23
CA VAL A 209 -6.09 19.15 -13.84
C VAL A 209 -7.62 18.99 -13.74
N LYS A 210 -8.36 19.33 -14.81
CA LYS A 210 -9.83 19.18 -14.86
C LYS A 210 -10.28 17.72 -14.87
N SER A 211 -9.41 16.78 -15.26
CA SER A 211 -9.70 15.34 -15.26
C SER A 211 -9.36 14.63 -13.94
N TYR A 212 -8.87 15.37 -12.93
CA TYR A 212 -8.52 14.76 -11.64
C TYR A 212 -9.76 14.32 -10.90
N LEU A 213 -9.76 13.05 -10.50
CA LEU A 213 -10.81 12.41 -9.72
C LEU A 213 -10.38 12.33 -8.25
N LYS A 214 -11.26 12.72 -7.34
CA LYS A 214 -11.05 12.58 -5.89
C LYS A 214 -11.75 11.37 -5.30
N GLU A 215 -12.61 10.75 -6.09
CA GLU A 215 -13.42 9.63 -5.71
C GLU A 215 -12.58 8.38 -5.47
N SER A 216 -12.97 7.63 -4.46
CA SER A 216 -12.52 6.26 -4.23
C SER A 216 -13.15 5.30 -5.24
N TYR A 217 -12.59 4.09 -5.40
CA TYR A 217 -13.20 3.05 -6.25
C TYR A 217 -14.64 2.70 -5.82
N ALA A 218 -14.94 2.73 -4.52
CA ALA A 218 -16.30 2.52 -4.04
C ALA A 218 -17.27 3.64 -4.49
N GLU A 219 -16.81 4.89 -4.50
CA GLU A 219 -17.61 6.03 -4.98
C GLU A 219 -17.77 6.01 -6.50
N LEU A 220 -16.70 5.69 -7.25
CA LEU A 220 -16.75 5.51 -8.70
C LEU A 220 -17.71 4.39 -9.10
N PHE A 221 -17.65 3.25 -8.38
CA PHE A 221 -18.57 2.14 -8.61
C PHE A 221 -20.02 2.51 -8.30
N ALA A 222 -20.27 3.23 -7.21
CA ALA A 222 -21.60 3.73 -6.89
C ALA A 222 -22.14 4.69 -7.96
N ALA A 223 -21.29 5.56 -8.51
CA ALA A 223 -21.65 6.44 -9.63
C ALA A 223 -21.95 5.66 -10.90
N TRP A 224 -21.08 4.71 -11.26
CA TRP A 224 -21.26 3.82 -12.41
C TRP A 224 -22.56 3.04 -12.32
N LYS A 225 -22.88 2.45 -11.15
CA LYS A 225 -24.17 1.75 -10.93
C LYS A 225 -25.38 2.63 -11.18
N ARG A 226 -25.34 3.89 -10.75
CA ARG A 226 -26.46 4.82 -10.99
C ARG A 226 -26.67 5.09 -12.47
N THR A 227 -25.58 5.26 -13.24
CA THR A 227 -25.63 5.56 -14.66
C THR A 227 -26.08 4.34 -15.49
N THR A 228 -25.54 3.16 -15.16
CA THR A 228 -25.82 1.93 -15.91
C THR A 228 -27.04 1.15 -15.40
N LYS A 229 -27.61 1.55 -14.26
CA LYS A 229 -28.68 0.84 -13.54
C LYS A 229 -28.28 -0.60 -13.19
N SER A 230 -26.97 -0.89 -13.07
CA SER A 230 -26.46 -2.22 -12.76
C SER A 230 -26.86 -2.68 -11.35
N LYS A 231 -27.17 -3.97 -11.23
CA LYS A 231 -27.47 -4.64 -9.97
C LYS A 231 -26.23 -5.22 -9.27
N ALA A 232 -25.05 -5.09 -9.85
CA ALA A 232 -23.81 -5.58 -9.29
C ALA A 232 -23.64 -5.12 -7.82
N ARG A 233 -23.23 -6.02 -6.94
CA ARG A 233 -23.02 -5.76 -5.51
C ARG A 233 -21.59 -5.36 -5.22
N GLU A 234 -20.65 -5.95 -5.97
CA GLU A 234 -19.21 -5.78 -5.83
C GLU A 234 -18.60 -5.31 -7.16
N MET A 235 -17.48 -4.63 -7.11
CA MET A 235 -16.77 -4.19 -8.32
C MET A 235 -15.79 -5.29 -8.76
N THR A 236 -16.32 -6.46 -9.08
CA THR A 236 -15.55 -7.58 -9.62
C THR A 236 -15.88 -7.81 -11.08
N PHE A 237 -14.94 -8.37 -11.86
CA PHE A 237 -15.18 -8.66 -13.28
C PHE A 237 -16.34 -9.65 -13.47
N LYS A 238 -16.53 -10.54 -12.50
CA LYS A 238 -17.64 -11.47 -12.51
C LYS A 238 -18.98 -10.78 -12.29
N ASP A 239 -19.07 -9.94 -11.25
CA ASP A 239 -20.34 -9.36 -10.81
C ASP A 239 -20.81 -8.19 -11.71
N VAL A 240 -19.86 -7.47 -12.33
CA VAL A 240 -20.15 -6.37 -13.27
C VAL A 240 -20.61 -6.89 -14.65
N LYS A 241 -20.16 -8.08 -15.06
CA LYS A 241 -20.57 -8.69 -16.34
C LYS A 241 -21.92 -9.43 -16.26
N ALA A 242 -22.40 -9.74 -15.06
CA ALA A 242 -23.68 -10.41 -14.80
C ALA A 242 -24.83 -9.38 -14.80
#